data_7161ca579aecf332eeafd27ca2732230
#
_entry.id   7161ca579aecf332eeafd27ca2732230
#
_cell.length_a   1.000
_cell.length_b   1.000
_cell.length_c   1.000
_cell.angle_alpha   90.00
_cell.angle_beta   90.00
_cell.angle_gamma   90.00
#
_symmetry.space_group_name_H-M   'P 1'
#
loop_
_entity.id
_entity.type
_entity.pdbx_description
1 polymer ?
#
loop_
_entity_poly.entity_id
_entity_poly.type
_entity_poly.pdbx_seq_one_letter_code
_entity_poly.pdbx_strand_id
1 'polypeptide(L)'
;MYYLIAAYCFACTVAMYAFTKTPLGQLLNAVRDNPQRSEFIVYNPQRVRYLAFIIAGFFAGIGGALATIHFEIFSAADSLGMARSGSWLVFTFLGGTTVFFGPMIGAVLLVCSTVLLSGLTKAWLLYLGLIFIVMVMYAPGGVASLLVNHGRMARSGALRTLWPAYLATVLAALLAFTGAAVLIELLYHHQFDAMFGPSVEFLGVTLNTAVWQHWAAAAAVTLIGWTLFETARKHLAGRLSVLQPEEAAA
;
A
#
# COMPACT_ATOMS: atom_id res chain seq x y z
N MET A 1 -12.37 -10.65 25.53
CA MET A 1 -11.66 -9.50 24.95
C MET A 1 -11.76 -9.43 23.42
N TYR A 2 -11.37 -10.45 22.66
CA TYR A 2 -11.39 -10.45 21.19
C TYR A 2 -12.75 -10.05 20.58
N TYR A 3 -13.85 -10.68 20.97
CA TYR A 3 -15.18 -10.35 20.45
C TYR A 3 -15.64 -8.92 20.80
N LEU A 4 -15.23 -8.40 21.95
CA LEU A 4 -15.54 -7.03 22.34
C LEU A 4 -14.84 -6.04 21.41
N ILE A 5 -13.52 -6.23 21.17
CA ILE A 5 -12.74 -5.40 20.27
C ILE A 5 -13.32 -5.47 18.85
N ALA A 6 -13.63 -6.67 18.36
CA ALA A 6 -14.22 -6.87 17.04
C ALA A 6 -15.58 -6.16 16.90
N ALA A 7 -16.45 -6.24 17.92
CA ALA A 7 -17.75 -5.56 17.92
C ALA A 7 -17.60 -4.03 17.87
N TYR A 8 -16.70 -3.46 18.68
CA TYR A 8 -16.44 -2.01 18.66
C TYR A 8 -15.81 -1.57 17.32
N CYS A 9 -14.83 -2.30 16.79
CA CYS A 9 -14.24 -2.02 15.49
C CYS A 9 -15.30 -2.04 14.38
N PHE A 10 -16.18 -3.05 14.39
CA PHE A 10 -17.28 -3.13 13.42
C PHE A 10 -18.26 -1.97 13.56
N ALA A 11 -18.73 -1.67 14.79
CA ALA A 11 -19.64 -0.56 15.05
C ALA A 11 -19.05 0.79 14.62
N CYS A 12 -17.77 1.06 14.95
CA CYS A 12 -17.07 2.27 14.51
C CYS A 12 -16.93 2.35 12.98
N THR A 13 -16.62 1.24 12.33
CA THR A 13 -16.52 1.19 10.85
C THR A 13 -17.86 1.47 10.20
N VAL A 14 -18.96 0.90 10.71
CA VAL A 14 -20.32 1.16 10.22
C VAL A 14 -20.68 2.63 10.45
N ALA A 15 -20.38 3.19 11.62
CA ALA A 15 -20.63 4.59 11.93
C ALA A 15 -19.85 5.54 11.00
N MET A 16 -18.55 5.27 10.76
CA MET A 16 -17.74 6.02 9.81
C MET A 16 -18.30 5.92 8.38
N TYR A 17 -18.71 4.73 7.96
CA TYR A 17 -19.31 4.55 6.64
C TYR A 17 -20.63 5.31 6.52
N ALA A 18 -21.50 5.24 7.51
CA ALA A 18 -22.76 6.01 7.55
C ALA A 18 -22.47 7.51 7.50
N PHE A 19 -21.45 7.99 8.23
CA PHE A 19 -21.03 9.39 8.18
C PHE A 19 -20.64 9.84 6.78
N THR A 20 -19.92 9.02 5.99
CA THR A 20 -19.58 9.37 4.59
C THR A 20 -20.80 9.58 3.69
N LYS A 21 -21.98 9.04 4.06
CA LYS A 21 -23.22 9.20 3.32
C LYS A 21 -24.04 10.42 3.77
N THR A 22 -23.64 11.06 4.88
CA THR A 22 -24.29 12.30 5.34
C THR A 22 -23.92 13.49 4.45
N PRO A 23 -24.74 14.57 4.44
CA PRO A 23 -24.41 15.80 3.71
C PRO A 23 -23.04 16.38 4.08
N LEU A 24 -22.66 16.29 5.38
CA LEU A 24 -21.35 16.73 5.83
C LEU A 24 -20.20 15.89 5.26
N GLY A 25 -20.37 14.57 5.19
CA GLY A 25 -19.39 13.67 4.56
C GLY A 25 -19.23 13.94 3.06
N GLN A 26 -20.30 14.25 2.35
CA GLN A 26 -20.26 14.64 0.93
C GLN A 26 -19.60 16.01 0.74
N LEU A 27 -19.87 16.96 1.65
CA LEU A 27 -19.25 18.27 1.64
C LEU A 27 -17.75 18.20 1.86
N LEU A 28 -17.27 17.27 2.70
CA LEU A 28 -15.83 17.02 2.89
C LEU A 28 -15.14 16.62 1.58
N ASN A 29 -15.76 15.78 0.78
CA ASN A 29 -15.25 15.41 -0.54
C ASN A 29 -15.22 16.64 -1.48
N ALA A 30 -16.27 17.44 -1.49
CA ALA A 30 -16.31 18.66 -2.31
C ALA A 30 -15.22 19.68 -1.91
N VAL A 31 -14.99 19.86 -0.59
CA VAL A 31 -13.91 20.74 -0.07
C VAL A 31 -12.52 20.18 -0.39
N ARG A 32 -12.36 18.86 -0.42
CA ARG A 32 -11.10 18.21 -0.82
C ARG A 32 -10.79 18.46 -2.29
N ASP A 33 -11.78 18.28 -3.14
CA ASP A 33 -11.62 18.35 -4.60
C ASP A 33 -11.45 19.79 -5.10
N ASN A 34 -12.25 20.74 -4.56
CA ASN A 34 -12.10 22.16 -4.87
C ASN A 34 -12.62 23.06 -3.73
N PRO A 35 -11.73 23.57 -2.85
CA PRO A 35 -12.13 24.41 -1.72
C PRO A 35 -12.76 25.75 -2.16
N GLN A 36 -12.30 26.36 -3.26
CA GLN A 36 -12.82 27.63 -3.76
C GLN A 36 -14.29 27.48 -4.21
N ARG A 37 -14.60 26.38 -4.92
CA ARG A 37 -15.97 26.11 -5.36
C ARG A 37 -16.93 25.94 -4.17
N SER A 38 -16.44 25.38 -3.07
CA SER A 38 -17.22 25.22 -1.83
C SER A 38 -17.53 26.55 -1.14
N GLU A 39 -16.67 27.55 -1.25
CA GLU A 39 -16.89 28.90 -0.72
C GLU A 39 -18.03 29.63 -1.47
N PHE A 40 -18.14 29.45 -2.78
CA PHE A 40 -19.23 30.04 -3.55
C PHE A 40 -20.63 29.52 -3.15
N ILE A 41 -20.70 28.35 -2.52
CA ILE A 41 -21.95 27.73 -2.03
C ILE A 41 -22.20 28.11 -0.54
N VAL A 42 -21.53 29.18 -0.02
CA VAL A 42 -21.68 29.72 1.35
C VAL A 42 -21.15 28.78 2.46
N TYR A 43 -20.40 27.75 2.14
CA TYR A 43 -19.75 26.90 3.15
C TYR A 43 -18.33 27.38 3.43
N ASN A 44 -17.99 27.51 4.71
CA ASN A 44 -16.61 27.83 5.12
C ASN A 44 -15.76 26.56 5.15
N PRO A 45 -14.78 26.37 4.23
CA PRO A 45 -13.96 25.18 4.15
C PRO A 45 -13.16 24.90 5.42
N GLN A 46 -12.78 25.94 6.16
CA GLN A 46 -12.03 25.79 7.40
C GLN A 46 -12.88 25.12 8.49
N ARG A 47 -14.14 25.51 8.63
CA ARG A 47 -15.08 24.90 9.58
C ARG A 47 -15.34 23.44 9.24
N VAL A 48 -15.50 23.14 7.96
CA VAL A 48 -15.74 21.78 7.48
C VAL A 48 -14.52 20.89 7.79
N ARG A 49 -13.31 21.36 7.52
CA ARG A 49 -12.07 20.66 7.86
C ARG A 49 -11.91 20.47 9.36
N TYR A 50 -12.23 21.49 10.16
CA TYR A 50 -12.17 21.41 11.62
C TYR A 50 -13.12 20.35 12.18
N LEU A 51 -14.37 20.28 11.71
CA LEU A 51 -15.32 19.24 12.10
C LEU A 51 -14.82 17.84 11.71
N ALA A 52 -14.26 17.69 10.51
CA ALA A 52 -13.66 16.44 10.08
C ALA A 52 -12.53 15.99 11.01
N PHE A 53 -11.68 16.94 11.42
CA PHE A 53 -10.57 16.67 12.32
C PHE A 53 -11.05 16.21 13.71
N ILE A 54 -12.09 16.84 14.25
CA ILE A 54 -12.70 16.42 15.52
C ILE A 54 -13.24 14.99 15.44
N ILE A 55 -14.00 14.67 14.38
CA ILE A 55 -14.58 13.34 14.18
C ILE A 55 -13.48 12.29 13.96
N ALA A 56 -12.44 12.61 13.18
CA ALA A 56 -11.30 11.73 13.00
C ALA A 56 -10.57 11.47 14.33
N GLY A 57 -10.35 12.51 15.14
CA GLY A 57 -9.75 12.40 16.47
C GLY A 57 -10.57 11.53 17.42
N PHE A 58 -11.90 11.64 17.39
CA PHE A 58 -12.78 10.80 18.18
C PHE A 58 -12.62 9.30 17.85
N PHE A 59 -12.67 8.94 16.56
CA PHE A 59 -12.48 7.54 16.15
C PHE A 59 -11.04 7.05 16.40
N ALA A 60 -10.05 7.91 16.22
CA ALA A 60 -8.67 7.58 16.57
C ALA A 60 -8.50 7.31 18.07
N GLY A 61 -9.16 8.08 18.93
CA GLY A 61 -9.18 7.85 20.37
C GLY A 61 -9.77 6.50 20.75
N ILE A 62 -10.90 6.11 20.14
CA ILE A 62 -11.48 4.77 20.33
C ILE A 62 -10.50 3.68 19.87
N GLY A 63 -9.87 3.85 18.70
CA GLY A 63 -8.87 2.92 18.20
C GLY A 63 -7.68 2.75 19.15
N GLY A 64 -7.18 3.85 19.70
CA GLY A 64 -6.12 3.84 20.72
C GLY A 64 -6.52 3.13 22.01
N ALA A 65 -7.75 3.37 22.50
CA ALA A 65 -8.27 2.68 23.68
C ALA A 65 -8.38 1.16 23.45
N LEU A 66 -8.89 0.73 22.31
CA LEU A 66 -8.97 -0.69 21.94
C LEU A 66 -7.59 -1.34 21.80
N ALA A 67 -6.61 -0.61 21.23
CA ALA A 67 -5.23 -1.07 21.14
C ALA A 67 -4.60 -1.25 22.55
N THR A 68 -4.83 -0.32 23.46
CA THR A 68 -4.36 -0.42 24.85
C THR A 68 -4.96 -1.65 25.58
N ILE A 69 -6.25 -1.91 25.38
CA ILE A 69 -6.92 -3.11 25.93
C ILE A 69 -6.33 -4.39 25.33
N HIS A 70 -5.95 -4.37 24.05
CA HIS A 70 -5.39 -5.54 23.37
C HIS A 70 -3.96 -5.85 23.81
N PHE A 71 -3.11 -4.82 23.93
CA PHE A 71 -1.71 -5.00 24.29
C PHE A 71 -1.46 -5.05 25.79
N GLU A 72 -2.44 -4.66 26.62
CA GLU A 72 -2.38 -4.58 28.08
C GLU A 72 -1.27 -3.66 28.62
N ILE A 73 -0.47 -3.08 27.75
CA ILE A 73 0.65 -2.18 28.05
C ILE A 73 0.53 -0.93 27.19
N PHE A 74 0.65 0.23 27.82
CA PHE A 74 0.74 1.52 27.13
C PHE A 74 2.12 2.13 27.36
N SER A 75 2.86 2.35 26.27
CA SER A 75 4.10 3.11 26.26
C SER A 75 3.90 4.38 25.45
N ALA A 76 4.10 5.55 26.08
CA ALA A 76 4.01 6.83 25.38
C ALA A 76 5.05 6.94 24.27
N ALA A 77 6.27 6.44 24.49
CA ALA A 77 7.35 6.46 23.50
C ALA A 77 6.99 5.64 22.24
N ASP A 78 6.39 4.48 22.42
CA ASP A 78 5.95 3.63 21.30
C ASP A 78 4.71 4.19 20.59
N SER A 79 3.74 4.69 21.36
CA SER A 79 2.45 5.11 20.82
C SER A 79 2.51 6.47 20.11
N LEU A 80 3.36 7.40 20.60
CA LEU A 80 3.58 8.73 20.05
C LEU A 80 4.81 8.80 19.14
N GLY A 81 5.53 7.70 18.97
CA GLY A 81 6.74 7.65 18.16
C GLY A 81 6.50 7.98 16.69
N MET A 82 7.42 8.77 16.11
CA MET A 82 7.37 9.16 14.69
C MET A 82 7.38 7.96 13.76
N ALA A 83 8.11 6.91 14.09
CA ALA A 83 8.22 5.70 13.30
C ALA A 83 6.87 4.96 13.20
N ARG A 84 6.12 4.85 14.31
CA ARG A 84 4.81 4.21 14.33
C ARG A 84 3.78 5.03 13.56
N SER A 85 3.75 6.36 13.80
CA SER A 85 2.87 7.26 13.06
C SER A 85 3.14 7.24 11.56
N GLY A 86 4.42 7.22 11.16
CA GLY A 86 4.85 7.06 9.78
C GLY A 86 4.38 5.76 9.15
N SER A 87 4.49 4.63 9.88
CA SER A 87 4.01 3.32 9.40
C SER A 87 2.52 3.34 9.11
N TRP A 88 1.70 3.83 10.03
CA TRP A 88 0.26 3.95 9.83
C TRP A 88 -0.09 4.77 8.58
N LEU A 89 0.63 5.87 8.37
CA LEU A 89 0.42 6.74 7.22
C LEU A 89 0.80 6.02 5.92
N VAL A 90 1.96 5.38 5.86
CA VAL A 90 2.43 4.62 4.70
C VAL A 90 1.43 3.52 4.32
N PHE A 91 0.97 2.72 5.30
CA PHE A 91 0.03 1.64 5.02
C PHE A 91 -1.37 2.14 4.67
N THR A 92 -1.80 3.29 5.20
CA THR A 92 -3.05 3.94 4.78
C THR A 92 -2.99 4.33 3.30
N PHE A 93 -1.89 4.92 2.85
CA PHE A 93 -1.67 5.25 1.44
C PHE A 93 -1.54 3.99 0.58
N LEU A 94 -0.81 2.97 1.05
CA LEU A 94 -0.65 1.71 0.35
C LEU A 94 -2.00 1.00 0.17
N GLY A 95 -2.85 1.03 1.19
CA GLY A 95 -4.22 0.52 1.12
C GLY A 95 -5.10 1.30 0.15
N GLY A 96 -4.92 2.61 0.09
CA GLY A 96 -5.59 3.55 -0.81
C GLY A 96 -6.54 4.50 -0.10
N THR A 97 -6.39 5.79 -0.38
CA THR A 97 -7.18 6.86 0.24
C THR A 97 -8.43 7.24 -0.56
N THR A 98 -8.58 6.73 -1.77
CA THR A 98 -9.70 7.04 -2.68
C THR A 98 -10.94 6.20 -2.38
N VAL A 99 -10.76 5.04 -1.77
CA VAL A 99 -11.84 4.09 -1.46
C VAL A 99 -11.98 3.96 0.05
N PHE A 100 -13.21 3.98 0.57
CA PHE A 100 -13.49 3.89 2.02
C PHE A 100 -12.81 2.68 2.70
N PHE A 101 -12.80 1.52 2.05
CA PHE A 101 -12.18 0.30 2.59
C PHE A 101 -10.65 0.25 2.40
N GLY A 102 -10.06 1.25 1.73
CA GLY A 102 -8.62 1.32 1.49
C GLY A 102 -7.77 1.23 2.76
N PRO A 103 -7.99 2.08 3.78
CA PRO A 103 -7.25 2.03 5.03
C PRO A 103 -7.36 0.69 5.76
N MET A 104 -8.50 -0.02 5.64
CA MET A 104 -8.68 -1.36 6.21
C MET A 104 -7.78 -2.39 5.52
N ILE A 105 -7.70 -2.34 4.18
CA ILE A 105 -6.76 -3.16 3.42
C ILE A 105 -5.32 -2.82 3.81
N GLY A 106 -5.02 -1.52 3.98
CA GLY A 106 -3.74 -1.06 4.49
C GLY A 106 -3.39 -1.64 5.86
N ALA A 107 -4.32 -1.67 6.80
CA ALA A 107 -4.12 -2.27 8.11
C ALA A 107 -3.82 -3.79 8.03
N VAL A 108 -4.52 -4.52 7.17
CA VAL A 108 -4.24 -5.95 6.91
C VAL A 108 -2.83 -6.12 6.32
N LEU A 109 -2.46 -5.27 5.36
CA LEU A 109 -1.11 -5.30 4.77
C LEU A 109 -0.03 -4.98 5.82
N LEU A 110 -0.28 -4.04 6.74
CA LEU A 110 0.63 -3.75 7.85
C LEU A 110 0.89 -5.00 8.69
N VAL A 111 -0.18 -5.67 9.15
CA VAL A 111 -0.07 -6.88 9.97
C VAL A 111 0.63 -8.01 9.21
N CYS A 112 0.22 -8.26 7.96
CA CYS A 112 0.88 -9.27 7.12
C CYS A 112 2.38 -8.96 6.93
N SER A 113 2.73 -7.71 6.68
CA SER A 113 4.13 -7.32 6.48
C SER A 113 4.95 -7.42 7.75
N THR A 114 4.41 -7.00 8.90
CA THR A 114 5.12 -7.09 10.17
C THR A 114 5.30 -8.53 10.66
N VAL A 115 4.36 -9.43 10.37
CA VAL A 115 4.42 -10.83 10.82
C VAL A 115 5.15 -11.73 9.81
N LEU A 116 4.75 -11.66 8.52
CA LEU A 116 5.28 -12.56 7.49
C LEU A 116 6.63 -12.09 6.97
N LEU A 117 6.75 -10.81 6.60
CA LEU A 117 7.95 -10.29 5.97
C LEU A 117 9.12 -10.16 6.96
N SER A 118 8.84 -9.76 8.21
CA SER A 118 9.86 -9.72 9.25
C SER A 118 10.40 -11.09 9.63
N GLY A 119 9.62 -12.14 9.45
CA GLY A 119 10.06 -13.53 9.65
C GLY A 119 10.91 -14.08 8.50
N LEU A 120 10.82 -13.49 7.30
CA LEU A 120 11.54 -13.91 6.11
C LEU A 120 12.88 -13.19 5.94
N THR A 121 12.96 -11.90 6.28
CA THR A 121 14.16 -11.09 6.08
C THR A 121 14.30 -10.01 7.14
N LYS A 122 15.54 -9.73 7.55
CA LYS A 122 15.86 -8.63 8.46
C LYS A 122 15.68 -7.26 7.79
N ALA A 123 15.76 -7.21 6.45
CA ALA A 123 15.61 -5.99 5.64
C ALA A 123 14.16 -5.63 5.33
N TRP A 124 13.16 -6.20 6.03
CA TRP A 124 11.73 -6.05 5.74
C TRP A 124 11.25 -4.59 5.63
N LEU A 125 11.80 -3.67 6.44
CA LEU A 125 11.47 -2.23 6.37
C LEU A 125 11.90 -1.60 5.04
N LEU A 126 13.04 -2.01 4.49
CA LEU A 126 13.54 -1.54 3.22
C LEU A 126 12.63 -2.01 2.08
N TYR A 127 12.21 -3.28 2.12
CA TYR A 127 11.23 -3.82 1.16
C TYR A 127 9.91 -3.04 1.20
N LEU A 128 9.42 -2.72 2.40
CA LEU A 128 8.21 -1.93 2.54
C LEU A 128 8.35 -0.53 1.94
N GLY A 129 9.47 0.13 2.20
CA GLY A 129 9.76 1.44 1.60
C GLY A 129 9.80 1.38 0.07
N LEU A 130 10.42 0.35 -0.49
CA LEU A 130 10.49 0.15 -1.94
C LEU A 130 9.09 -0.12 -2.54
N ILE A 131 8.31 -1.02 -1.93
CA ILE A 131 6.94 -1.31 -2.35
C ILE A 131 6.09 -0.04 -2.30
N PHE A 132 6.24 0.78 -1.25
CA PHE A 132 5.53 2.05 -1.14
C PHE A 132 5.88 3.01 -2.27
N ILE A 133 7.17 3.19 -2.59
CA ILE A 133 7.61 4.06 -3.69
C ILE A 133 7.02 3.57 -5.03
N VAL A 134 7.13 2.27 -5.31
CA VAL A 134 6.57 1.67 -6.53
C VAL A 134 5.06 1.87 -6.58
N MET A 135 4.35 1.66 -5.46
CA MET A 135 2.91 1.83 -5.40
C MET A 135 2.49 3.28 -5.67
N VAL A 136 3.15 4.26 -5.06
CA VAL A 136 2.85 5.69 -5.28
C VAL A 136 3.11 6.10 -6.73
N MET A 137 4.16 5.56 -7.36
CA MET A 137 4.48 5.89 -8.76
C MET A 137 3.53 5.24 -9.77
N TYR A 138 3.12 3.99 -9.54
CA TYR A 138 2.37 3.21 -10.53
C TYR A 138 0.89 3.01 -10.21
N ALA A 139 0.51 3.13 -8.94
CA ALA A 139 -0.86 2.94 -8.47
C ALA A 139 -1.23 3.96 -7.37
N PRO A 140 -1.34 5.26 -7.69
CA PRO A 140 -1.58 6.32 -6.69
C PRO A 140 -2.89 6.16 -5.92
N GLY A 141 -3.83 5.39 -6.44
CA GLY A 141 -5.07 5.03 -5.73
C GLY A 141 -4.93 3.90 -4.72
N GLY A 142 -3.74 3.29 -4.58
CA GLY A 142 -3.47 2.17 -3.67
C GLY A 142 -4.07 0.83 -4.12
N VAL A 143 -3.86 -0.20 -3.29
CA VAL A 143 -4.34 -1.57 -3.55
C VAL A 143 -5.86 -1.63 -3.71
N ALA A 144 -6.61 -0.85 -2.90
CA ALA A 144 -8.07 -0.81 -3.00
C ALA A 144 -8.57 -0.34 -4.37
N SER A 145 -7.94 0.68 -4.94
CA SER A 145 -8.26 1.18 -6.28
C SER A 145 -7.97 0.13 -7.35
N LEU A 146 -6.84 -0.57 -7.24
CA LEU A 146 -6.52 -1.68 -8.14
C LEU A 146 -7.60 -2.78 -8.07
N LEU A 147 -8.02 -3.18 -6.87
CA LEU A 147 -9.05 -4.20 -6.69
C LEU A 147 -10.40 -3.77 -7.30
N VAL A 148 -10.82 -2.52 -7.07
CA VAL A 148 -12.08 -1.99 -7.63
C VAL A 148 -12.02 -1.94 -9.15
N ASN A 149 -10.91 -1.45 -9.73
CA ASN A 149 -10.75 -1.36 -11.17
C ASN A 149 -10.72 -2.75 -11.83
N HIS A 150 -9.97 -3.71 -11.25
CA HIS A 150 -9.96 -5.07 -11.75
C HIS A 150 -11.34 -5.75 -11.61
N GLY A 151 -12.07 -5.48 -10.52
CA GLY A 151 -13.44 -5.96 -10.34
C GLY A 151 -14.41 -5.45 -11.42
N ARG A 152 -14.28 -4.18 -11.84
CA ARG A 152 -15.07 -3.62 -12.95
C ARG A 152 -14.70 -4.30 -14.28
N MET A 153 -13.41 -4.45 -14.57
CA MET A 153 -12.92 -5.09 -15.79
C MET A 153 -13.29 -6.58 -15.86
N ALA A 154 -13.34 -7.27 -14.71
CA ALA A 154 -13.81 -8.66 -14.65
C ALA A 154 -15.29 -8.77 -15.03
N ARG A 155 -16.14 -7.84 -14.58
CA ARG A 155 -17.58 -7.80 -14.89
C ARG A 155 -17.87 -7.47 -16.35
N SER A 156 -17.04 -6.62 -16.99
CA SER A 156 -17.16 -6.27 -18.41
C SER A 156 -16.63 -7.35 -19.36
N GLY A 157 -16.03 -8.41 -18.86
CA GLY A 157 -15.42 -9.49 -19.68
C GLY A 157 -14.08 -9.09 -20.33
N ALA A 158 -13.66 -7.85 -20.22
CA ALA A 158 -12.40 -7.34 -20.80
C ALA A 158 -11.16 -8.04 -20.23
N LEU A 159 -11.25 -8.56 -19.00
CA LEU A 159 -10.16 -9.28 -18.34
C LEU A 159 -9.74 -10.54 -19.13
N ARG A 160 -10.69 -11.23 -19.76
CA ARG A 160 -10.42 -12.45 -20.55
C ARG A 160 -9.57 -12.15 -21.78
N THR A 161 -9.77 -11.02 -22.40
CA THR A 161 -9.00 -10.60 -23.59
C THR A 161 -7.62 -10.05 -23.21
N LEU A 162 -7.50 -9.44 -22.02
CA LEU A 162 -6.26 -8.83 -21.53
C LEU A 162 -5.39 -9.80 -20.69
N TRP A 163 -5.90 -11.00 -20.37
CA TRP A 163 -5.22 -11.98 -19.52
C TRP A 163 -3.75 -12.23 -19.90
N PRO A 164 -3.38 -12.46 -21.19
CA PRO A 164 -1.99 -12.72 -21.53
C PRO A 164 -1.08 -11.49 -21.29
N ALA A 165 -1.60 -10.28 -21.52
CA ALA A 165 -0.84 -9.05 -21.26
C ALA A 165 -0.65 -8.79 -19.75
N TYR A 166 -1.67 -9.09 -18.92
CA TYR A 166 -1.56 -9.06 -17.47
C TYR A 166 -0.54 -10.07 -16.96
N LEU A 167 -0.60 -11.30 -17.45
CA LEU A 167 0.31 -12.38 -17.07
C LEU A 167 1.76 -12.01 -17.40
N ALA A 168 2.01 -11.49 -18.59
CA ALA A 168 3.33 -11.00 -18.99
C ALA A 168 3.84 -9.88 -18.09
N THR A 169 2.98 -8.91 -17.74
CA THR A 169 3.34 -7.80 -16.86
C THR A 169 3.64 -8.28 -15.44
N VAL A 170 2.84 -9.21 -14.89
CA VAL A 170 3.05 -9.78 -13.56
C VAL A 170 4.33 -10.60 -13.51
N LEU A 171 4.60 -11.44 -14.51
CA LEU A 171 5.83 -12.24 -14.57
C LEU A 171 7.08 -11.34 -14.67
N ALA A 172 7.03 -10.30 -15.50
CA ALA A 172 8.11 -9.33 -15.61
C ALA A 172 8.34 -8.55 -14.30
N ALA A 173 7.25 -8.16 -13.62
CA ALA A 173 7.32 -7.52 -12.30
C ALA A 173 7.92 -8.46 -11.24
N LEU A 174 7.53 -9.73 -11.21
CA LEU A 174 8.09 -10.73 -10.30
C LEU A 174 9.60 -10.94 -10.57
N LEU A 175 10.00 -10.99 -11.84
CA LEU A 175 11.41 -11.13 -12.20
C LEU A 175 12.23 -9.91 -11.74
N ALA A 176 11.72 -8.70 -11.95
CA ALA A 176 12.37 -7.47 -11.47
C ALA A 176 12.46 -7.44 -9.93
N PHE A 177 11.38 -7.84 -9.27
CA PHE A 177 11.31 -7.87 -7.81
C PHE A 177 12.27 -8.91 -7.20
N THR A 178 12.35 -10.12 -7.77
CA THR A 178 13.30 -11.15 -7.29
C THR A 178 14.74 -10.71 -7.46
N GLY A 179 15.10 -10.11 -8.61
CA GLY A 179 16.44 -9.55 -8.80
C GLY A 179 16.77 -8.44 -7.81
N ALA A 180 15.86 -7.51 -7.61
CA ALA A 180 16.01 -6.43 -6.62
C ALA A 180 16.12 -6.99 -5.18
N ALA A 181 15.34 -8.01 -4.85
CA ALA A 181 15.39 -8.66 -3.55
C ALA A 181 16.76 -9.28 -3.28
N VAL A 182 17.32 -10.01 -4.25
CA VAL A 182 18.66 -10.58 -4.14
C VAL A 182 19.72 -9.48 -3.94
N LEU A 183 19.64 -8.37 -4.68
CA LEU A 183 20.55 -7.23 -4.50
C LEU A 183 20.45 -6.61 -3.11
N ILE A 184 19.24 -6.42 -2.62
CA ILE A 184 19.00 -5.87 -1.28
C ILE A 184 19.57 -6.78 -0.21
N GLU A 185 19.38 -8.10 -0.32
CA GLU A 185 19.85 -9.06 0.66
C GLU A 185 21.38 -9.13 0.66
N LEU A 186 22.02 -9.15 -0.50
CA LEU A 186 23.47 -9.07 -0.64
C LEU A 186 24.02 -7.78 -0.03
N LEU A 187 23.39 -6.62 -0.30
CA LEU A 187 23.80 -5.34 0.22
C LEU A 187 23.64 -5.26 1.74
N TYR A 188 22.48 -5.71 2.24
CA TYR A 188 22.19 -5.72 3.67
C TYR A 188 23.19 -6.59 4.45
N HIS A 189 23.44 -7.80 3.94
CA HIS A 189 24.39 -8.72 4.55
C HIS A 189 25.82 -8.16 4.52
N HIS A 190 26.23 -7.56 3.41
CA HIS A 190 27.56 -6.94 3.29
C HIS A 190 27.77 -5.79 4.28
N GLN A 191 26.73 -5.01 4.58
CA GLN A 191 26.84 -3.84 5.46
C GLN A 191 26.62 -4.18 6.94
N PHE A 192 25.68 -5.05 7.25
CA PHE A 192 25.22 -5.27 8.63
C PHE A 192 25.56 -6.63 9.22
N ASP A 193 25.65 -7.66 8.41
CA ASP A 193 25.86 -9.04 8.86
C ASP A 193 27.21 -9.63 8.39
N ALA A 194 28.16 -8.81 7.94
CA ALA A 194 29.48 -9.25 7.46
C ALA A 194 30.28 -10.07 8.50
N MET A 195 29.99 -9.90 9.79
CA MET A 195 30.61 -10.66 10.88
C MET A 195 30.16 -12.13 10.94
N PHE A 196 29.04 -12.50 10.32
CA PHE A 196 28.50 -13.87 10.35
C PHE A 196 28.98 -14.74 9.17
N GLY A 197 29.90 -14.25 8.35
CA GLY A 197 30.50 -14.95 7.20
C GLY A 197 29.95 -14.42 5.86
N PRO A 198 30.55 -14.84 4.73
CA PRO A 198 30.19 -14.29 3.41
C PRO A 198 28.97 -14.95 2.75
N SER A 199 28.37 -15.99 3.37
CA SER A 199 27.27 -16.76 2.79
C SER A 199 25.92 -16.31 3.33
N VAL A 200 24.98 -16.05 2.42
CA VAL A 200 23.57 -15.70 2.72
C VAL A 200 22.67 -16.77 2.13
N GLU A 201 21.77 -17.32 2.91
CA GLU A 201 20.71 -18.19 2.40
C GLU A 201 19.47 -17.35 2.10
N PHE A 202 19.10 -17.26 0.82
CA PHE A 202 17.88 -16.59 0.39
C PHE A 202 17.06 -17.53 -0.49
N LEU A 203 15.82 -17.83 -0.08
CA LEU A 203 14.91 -18.77 -0.77
C LEU A 203 15.51 -20.12 -1.10
N GLY A 204 16.39 -20.66 -0.23
CA GLY A 204 17.04 -21.95 -0.43
C GLY A 204 18.26 -21.93 -1.37
N VAL A 205 18.66 -20.73 -1.83
CA VAL A 205 19.88 -20.54 -2.61
C VAL A 205 20.94 -19.88 -1.74
N THR A 206 22.14 -20.52 -1.65
CA THR A 206 23.28 -19.94 -0.95
C THR A 206 23.98 -18.92 -1.86
N LEU A 207 23.90 -17.65 -1.50
CA LEU A 207 24.57 -16.54 -2.17
C LEU A 207 25.85 -16.18 -1.41
N ASN A 208 26.90 -15.83 -2.12
CA ASN A 208 28.15 -15.43 -1.50
C ASN A 208 28.47 -13.97 -1.85
N THR A 209 28.55 -13.12 -0.82
CA THR A 209 28.82 -11.69 -0.97
C THR A 209 30.24 -11.38 -1.45
N ALA A 210 31.20 -12.31 -1.27
CA ALA A 210 32.58 -12.15 -1.74
C ALA A 210 32.73 -12.39 -3.25
N VAL A 211 31.73 -13.00 -3.91
CA VAL A 211 31.78 -13.36 -5.33
C VAL A 211 31.06 -12.30 -6.17
N TRP A 212 31.79 -11.52 -6.93
CA TRP A 212 31.23 -10.44 -7.76
C TRP A 212 30.20 -10.93 -8.81
N GLN A 213 30.28 -12.20 -9.22
CA GLN A 213 29.35 -12.81 -10.18
C GLN A 213 27.91 -12.84 -9.67
N HIS A 214 27.68 -13.03 -8.36
CA HIS A 214 26.34 -13.00 -7.78
C HIS A 214 25.73 -11.59 -7.82
N TRP A 215 26.55 -10.56 -7.61
CA TRP A 215 26.12 -9.16 -7.74
C TRP A 215 25.77 -8.81 -9.19
N ALA A 216 26.63 -9.23 -10.12
CA ALA A 216 26.40 -9.00 -11.56
C ALA A 216 25.14 -9.74 -12.05
N ALA A 217 24.94 -10.99 -11.64
CA ALA A 217 23.77 -11.76 -11.99
C ALA A 217 22.49 -11.13 -11.42
N ALA A 218 22.49 -10.73 -10.16
CA ALA A 218 21.33 -10.08 -9.52
C ALA A 218 21.01 -8.73 -10.21
N ALA A 219 22.02 -7.92 -10.53
CA ALA A 219 21.85 -6.68 -11.26
C ALA A 219 21.30 -6.91 -12.67
N ALA A 220 21.82 -7.91 -13.38
CA ALA A 220 21.34 -8.26 -14.72
C ALA A 220 19.86 -8.71 -14.69
N VAL A 221 19.48 -9.59 -13.75
CA VAL A 221 18.09 -10.04 -13.60
C VAL A 221 17.16 -8.86 -13.28
N THR A 222 17.60 -7.95 -12.41
CA THR A 222 16.82 -6.74 -12.08
C THR A 222 16.61 -5.85 -13.29
N LEU A 223 17.66 -5.57 -14.07
CA LEU A 223 17.60 -4.73 -15.28
C LEU A 223 16.75 -5.37 -16.37
N ILE A 224 16.91 -6.66 -16.62
CA ILE A 224 16.10 -7.40 -17.59
C ILE A 224 14.63 -7.42 -17.15
N GLY A 225 14.37 -7.72 -15.90
CA GLY A 225 13.01 -7.71 -15.35
C GLY A 225 12.36 -6.32 -15.47
N TRP A 226 13.10 -5.25 -15.16
CA TRP A 226 12.62 -3.88 -15.26
C TRP A 226 12.29 -3.47 -16.70
N THR A 227 13.18 -3.75 -17.66
CA THR A 227 12.93 -3.45 -19.08
C THR A 227 11.75 -4.23 -19.64
N LEU A 228 11.62 -5.51 -19.28
CA LEU A 228 10.46 -6.34 -19.64
C LEU A 228 9.17 -5.81 -19.01
N PHE A 229 9.21 -5.38 -17.76
CA PHE A 229 8.06 -4.79 -17.06
C PHE A 229 7.60 -3.49 -17.74
N GLU A 230 8.54 -2.61 -18.07
CA GLU A 230 8.22 -1.32 -18.71
C GLU A 230 7.63 -1.52 -20.11
N THR A 231 8.15 -2.47 -20.90
CA THR A 231 7.60 -2.81 -22.22
C THR A 231 6.23 -3.47 -22.13
N ALA A 232 6.05 -4.43 -21.21
CA ALA A 232 4.77 -5.11 -20.98
C ALA A 232 3.70 -4.13 -20.47
N ARG A 233 4.06 -3.21 -19.56
CA ARG A 233 3.18 -2.17 -19.04
C ARG A 233 2.71 -1.21 -20.14
N LYS A 234 3.60 -0.74 -21.00
CA LYS A 234 3.24 0.13 -22.13
C LYS A 234 2.32 -0.57 -23.12
N HIS A 235 2.56 -1.84 -23.38
CA HIS A 235 1.71 -2.65 -24.25
C HIS A 235 0.31 -2.88 -23.61
N LEU A 236 0.25 -3.13 -22.31
CA LEU A 236 -1.00 -3.26 -21.57
C LEU A 236 -1.78 -1.95 -21.56
N ALA A 237 -1.12 -0.81 -21.29
CA ALA A 237 -1.75 0.50 -21.29
C ALA A 237 -2.32 0.87 -22.67
N GLY A 238 -1.60 0.56 -23.75
CA GLY A 238 -2.09 0.75 -25.11
C GLY A 238 -3.34 -0.08 -25.45
N ARG A 239 -3.41 -1.32 -24.96
CA ARG A 239 -4.62 -2.15 -25.13
C ARG A 239 -5.81 -1.67 -24.27
N LEU A 240 -5.53 -1.15 -23.08
CA LEU A 240 -6.57 -0.58 -22.20
C LEU A 240 -7.19 0.69 -22.80
N SER A 241 -6.38 1.58 -23.39
CA SER A 241 -6.86 2.82 -24.01
C SER A 241 -7.76 2.56 -25.23
N VAL A 242 -7.58 1.45 -25.91
CA VAL A 242 -8.44 1.04 -27.04
C VAL A 242 -9.80 0.50 -26.58
N LEU A 243 -9.84 -0.11 -25.38
CA LEU A 243 -11.07 -0.71 -24.83
C LEU A 243 -11.93 0.25 -24.00
N GLN A 244 -11.41 1.43 -23.65
CA GLN A 244 -12.09 2.46 -22.87
C GLN A 244 -12.19 3.81 -23.62
N PRO A 245 -12.65 3.87 -24.88
CA PRO A 245 -12.79 5.14 -25.58
C PRO A 245 -13.95 6.01 -25.07
N GLU A 246 -14.92 5.46 -24.34
CA GLU A 246 -16.15 6.15 -23.94
C GLU A 246 -16.11 6.81 -22.56
N GLU A 247 -15.24 6.36 -21.62
CA GLU A 247 -15.16 6.98 -20.28
C GLU A 247 -14.24 8.21 -20.21
N ALA A 248 -13.43 8.47 -21.22
CA ALA A 248 -12.57 9.65 -21.30
C ALA A 248 -13.26 10.88 -21.93
N ALA A 249 -14.48 10.72 -22.43
CA ALA A 249 -15.26 11.78 -23.12
C ALA A 249 -16.48 12.27 -22.31
N ALA A 250 -16.72 11.74 -21.11
CA ALA A 250 -17.76 12.13 -20.18
C ALA A 250 -17.19 12.76 -18.89
#